data_0b912e68c4f8f06b202980892b982a47
#
_entry.id   0b912e68c4f8f06b202980892b982a47
#
_cell.length_a   1.000
_cell.length_b   1.000
_cell.length_c   1.000
_cell.angle_alpha   90.00
_cell.angle_beta   90.00
_cell.angle_gamma   90.00
#
_symmetry.space_group_name_H-M   'P 1'
#
loop_
_entity.id
_entity.type
_entity.pdbx_description
1 polymer ?
#
loop_
_entity_poly.entity_id
_entity_poly.type
_entity_poly.pdbx_seq_one_letter_code
_entity_poly.pdbx_strand_id
1 'polypeptide(L)'
;MRHIIANSNNDLLRGIAMVVEAHAFGTAASLFGDIPYSEAGNPEIQDPAFDPQVQVYSQVIARLDEAISTLNGASSGSIPEDIYFGGDKAKWIAAANTLKARFYLHQKDYANALSAAQNGISSASGDMKFYPGDAAQEDDNLFWMILEGSRGGDIGNDDGVTDSYLLELIDPANASSRNNAKTDETARRGFYYVNPASGSDNDGIIEKLQPQNMVTYFENKLIMAEAAARGGNVAAGLPHLNEVRAWLNGGGNLNDNYIGQPHRYDPYIEEDF
;
A
#
# COMPACT_ATOMS: atom_id res chain seq x y z
N MET A 1 12.71 -3.09 -15.26
CA MET A 1 12.34 -1.66 -15.30
C MET A 1 13.43 -0.78 -15.83
N ARG A 2 14.65 -0.75 -15.29
CA ARG A 2 15.77 0.12 -15.74
C ARG A 2 16.11 -0.02 -17.22
N HIS A 3 16.06 -1.24 -17.77
CA HIS A 3 16.24 -1.44 -19.21
C HIS A 3 15.15 -0.73 -20.04
N ILE A 4 13.88 -0.78 -19.62
CA ILE A 4 12.77 -0.08 -20.28
C ILE A 4 12.98 1.43 -20.18
N ILE A 5 13.33 1.94 -19.01
CA ILE A 5 13.58 3.36 -18.78
C ILE A 5 14.67 3.89 -19.70
N ALA A 6 15.73 3.14 -19.88
CA ALA A 6 16.90 3.54 -20.70
C ALA A 6 16.67 3.42 -22.22
N ASN A 7 15.85 2.45 -22.66
CA ASN A 7 15.81 2.05 -24.07
C ASN A 7 14.46 2.23 -24.77
N SER A 8 13.37 2.45 -24.02
CA SER A 8 12.04 2.63 -24.65
C SER A 8 11.88 4.04 -25.24
N ASN A 9 11.33 4.11 -26.46
CA ASN A 9 10.89 5.35 -27.08
C ASN A 9 9.42 5.70 -26.72
N ASN A 10 8.75 4.88 -25.94
CA ASN A 10 7.39 5.12 -25.47
C ASN A 10 7.43 5.78 -24.08
N ASP A 11 7.17 7.09 -24.04
CA ASP A 11 7.20 7.86 -22.78
C ASP A 11 6.16 7.40 -21.77
N LEU A 12 5.00 6.92 -22.22
CA LEU A 12 4.00 6.35 -21.31
C LEU A 12 4.55 5.11 -20.60
N LEU A 13 5.14 4.17 -21.34
CA LEU A 13 5.75 2.96 -20.78
C LEU A 13 6.95 3.29 -19.89
N ARG A 14 7.77 4.28 -20.29
CA ARG A 14 8.92 4.73 -19.48
C ARG A 14 8.47 5.31 -18.14
N GLY A 15 7.47 6.19 -18.17
CA GLY A 15 6.94 6.78 -16.93
C GLY A 15 6.34 5.74 -15.99
N ILE A 16 5.58 4.77 -16.52
CA ILE A 16 5.07 3.64 -15.75
C ILE A 16 6.22 2.83 -15.12
N ALA A 17 7.24 2.49 -15.91
CA ALA A 17 8.40 1.74 -15.41
C ALA A 17 9.15 2.47 -14.29
N MET A 18 9.22 3.81 -14.35
CA MET A 18 9.81 4.64 -13.28
C MET A 18 8.99 4.58 -11.99
N VAL A 19 7.64 4.63 -12.08
CA VAL A 19 6.77 4.51 -10.89
C VAL A 19 6.94 3.13 -10.24
N VAL A 20 6.94 2.07 -11.04
CA VAL A 20 7.09 0.70 -10.54
C VAL A 20 8.49 0.50 -9.93
N GLU A 21 9.56 1.05 -10.53
CA GLU A 21 10.90 1.03 -9.95
C GLU A 21 10.91 1.70 -8.57
N ALA A 22 10.39 2.93 -8.50
CA ALA A 22 10.36 3.69 -7.25
C ALA A 22 9.52 3.01 -6.16
N HIS A 23 8.39 2.41 -6.52
CA HIS A 23 7.57 1.61 -5.61
C HIS A 23 8.35 0.43 -5.04
N ALA A 24 8.98 -0.37 -5.90
CA ALA A 24 9.71 -1.56 -5.48
C ALA A 24 10.88 -1.22 -4.55
N PHE A 25 11.74 -0.30 -4.94
CA PHE A 25 12.92 0.05 -4.15
C PHE A 25 12.58 0.87 -2.89
N GLY A 26 11.63 1.79 -2.97
CA GLY A 26 11.16 2.52 -1.80
C GLY A 26 10.51 1.62 -0.76
N THR A 27 9.73 0.62 -1.18
CA THR A 27 9.17 -0.40 -0.30
C THR A 27 10.27 -1.29 0.30
N ALA A 28 11.23 -1.73 -0.50
CA ALA A 28 12.37 -2.50 -0.02
C ALA A 28 13.17 -1.72 1.04
N ALA A 29 13.45 -0.43 0.80
CA ALA A 29 14.11 0.42 1.79
C ALA A 29 13.28 0.58 3.08
N SER A 30 11.94 0.63 2.97
CA SER A 30 11.06 0.71 4.14
C SER A 30 11.11 -0.54 5.02
N LEU A 31 11.31 -1.72 4.41
CA LEU A 31 11.31 -3.01 5.10
C LEU A 31 12.69 -3.41 5.61
N PHE A 32 13.74 -3.11 4.85
CA PHE A 32 15.09 -3.65 5.09
C PHE A 32 16.12 -2.59 5.52
N GLY A 33 15.78 -1.30 5.47
CA GLY A 33 16.72 -0.23 5.74
C GLY A 33 17.61 0.08 4.53
N ASP A 34 18.93 -0.01 4.71
CA ASP A 34 19.89 0.18 3.64
C ASP A 34 19.78 -0.95 2.61
N ILE A 35 19.74 -0.60 1.32
CA ILE A 35 19.61 -1.56 0.22
C ILE A 35 20.49 -1.14 -0.97
N PRO A 36 20.91 -2.07 -1.84
CA PRO A 36 21.56 -1.69 -3.08
C PRO A 36 20.51 -1.08 -4.05
N TYR A 37 20.61 0.21 -4.29
CA TYR A 37 19.77 0.92 -5.24
C TYR A 37 20.54 1.51 -6.42
N SER A 38 21.58 2.29 -6.15
CA SER A 38 22.32 3.02 -7.21
C SER A 38 22.96 2.07 -8.22
N GLU A 39 23.54 0.99 -7.76
CA GLU A 39 24.24 0.00 -8.57
C GLU A 39 23.38 -1.22 -8.94
N ALA A 40 22.19 -1.36 -8.37
CA ALA A 40 21.32 -2.49 -8.61
C ALA A 40 20.96 -2.65 -10.09
N GLY A 41 21.03 -3.89 -10.59
CA GLY A 41 20.69 -4.23 -11.97
C GLY A 41 21.75 -3.82 -13.00
N ASN A 42 22.91 -3.36 -12.59
CA ASN A 42 24.07 -3.22 -13.46
C ASN A 42 24.74 -4.59 -13.63
N PRO A 43 24.76 -5.18 -14.85
CA PRO A 43 25.32 -6.52 -15.06
C PRO A 43 26.84 -6.60 -14.87
N GLU A 44 27.54 -5.47 -14.87
CA GLU A 44 28.99 -5.40 -14.66
C GLU A 44 29.34 -5.40 -13.16
N ILE A 45 28.38 -5.17 -12.26
CA ILE A 45 28.60 -5.12 -10.81
C ILE A 45 27.97 -6.37 -10.19
N GLN A 46 28.81 -7.30 -9.74
CA GLN A 46 28.36 -8.56 -9.12
C GLN A 46 27.93 -8.38 -7.66
N ASP A 47 28.53 -7.43 -6.97
CA ASP A 47 28.28 -7.15 -5.56
C ASP A 47 28.01 -5.64 -5.37
N PRO A 48 26.76 -5.21 -5.61
CA PRO A 48 26.40 -3.80 -5.54
C PRO A 48 26.45 -3.29 -4.10
N ALA A 49 26.97 -2.08 -3.93
CA ALA A 49 27.04 -1.42 -2.64
C ALA A 49 25.65 -1.09 -2.08
N PHE A 50 25.51 -1.14 -0.76
CA PHE A 50 24.29 -0.71 -0.07
C PHE A 50 24.26 0.82 0.04
N ASP A 51 23.18 1.41 -0.45
CA ASP A 51 22.88 2.83 -0.26
C ASP A 51 22.14 3.03 1.08
N PRO A 52 22.46 4.09 1.84
CA PRO A 52 21.70 4.43 3.04
C PRO A 52 20.21 4.63 2.76
N GLN A 53 19.32 4.13 3.62
CA GLN A 53 17.86 4.21 3.47
C GLN A 53 17.37 5.62 3.13
N VAL A 54 17.88 6.65 3.82
CA VAL A 54 17.50 8.05 3.57
C VAL A 54 17.89 8.51 2.17
N GLN A 55 19.03 8.04 1.66
CA GLN A 55 19.46 8.32 0.30
C GLN A 55 18.57 7.60 -0.71
N VAL A 56 18.20 6.36 -0.47
CA VAL A 56 17.25 5.63 -1.32
C VAL A 56 15.91 6.36 -1.40
N TYR A 57 15.35 6.83 -0.27
CA TYR A 57 14.12 7.61 -0.30
C TYR A 57 14.25 8.89 -1.14
N SER A 58 15.35 9.62 -1.01
CA SER A 58 15.58 10.82 -1.80
C SER A 58 15.66 10.51 -3.30
N GLN A 59 16.30 9.41 -3.68
CA GLN A 59 16.45 8.99 -5.07
C GLN A 59 15.14 8.47 -5.66
N VAL A 60 14.34 7.70 -4.92
CA VAL A 60 13.04 7.22 -5.42
C VAL A 60 12.01 8.36 -5.52
N ILE A 61 12.06 9.35 -4.65
CA ILE A 61 11.23 10.56 -4.76
C ILE A 61 11.60 11.33 -6.03
N ALA A 62 12.89 11.54 -6.30
CA ALA A 62 13.35 12.19 -7.53
C ALA A 62 12.93 11.36 -8.79
N ARG A 63 12.99 10.04 -8.70
CA ARG A 63 12.50 9.14 -9.77
C ARG A 63 10.99 9.30 -10.01
N LEU A 64 10.20 9.48 -8.95
CA LEU A 64 8.76 9.73 -9.07
C LEU A 64 8.47 11.11 -9.68
N ASP A 65 9.28 12.13 -9.39
CA ASP A 65 9.17 13.45 -10.04
C ASP A 65 9.47 13.35 -11.53
N GLU A 66 10.50 12.61 -11.91
CA GLU A 66 10.82 12.32 -13.32
C GLU A 66 9.69 11.55 -14.01
N ALA A 67 9.13 10.54 -13.33
CA ALA A 67 8.01 9.76 -13.83
C ALA A 67 6.78 10.63 -14.10
N ILE A 68 6.39 11.49 -13.16
CA ILE A 68 5.26 12.41 -13.28
C ILE A 68 5.48 13.37 -14.46
N SER A 69 6.69 13.94 -14.59
CA SER A 69 7.04 14.81 -15.71
C SER A 69 6.94 14.09 -17.06
N THR A 70 7.48 12.87 -17.14
CA THR A 70 7.45 12.02 -18.34
C THR A 70 6.02 11.66 -18.72
N LEU A 71 5.20 11.22 -17.75
CA LEU A 71 3.79 10.88 -17.97
C LEU A 71 2.95 12.08 -18.41
N ASN A 72 3.20 13.27 -17.86
CA ASN A 72 2.51 14.48 -18.26
C ASN A 72 2.79 14.82 -19.75
N GLY A 73 4.02 14.65 -20.20
CA GLY A 73 4.42 14.86 -21.60
C GLY A 73 3.98 13.74 -22.55
N ALA A 74 3.70 12.55 -22.03
CA ALA A 74 3.35 11.39 -22.84
C ALA A 74 1.98 11.54 -23.52
N SER A 75 1.87 11.01 -24.75
CA SER A 75 0.57 10.81 -25.40
C SER A 75 -0.25 9.78 -24.62
N SER A 76 -1.56 10.00 -24.57
CA SER A 76 -2.47 8.98 -24.02
C SER A 76 -2.47 7.75 -24.92
N GLY A 77 -2.50 6.56 -24.33
CA GLY A 77 -2.49 5.29 -25.04
C GLY A 77 -2.95 4.15 -24.15
N SER A 78 -3.15 2.98 -24.72
CA SER A 78 -3.39 1.74 -23.99
C SER A 78 -2.10 0.94 -23.94
N ILE A 79 -1.83 0.33 -22.78
CA ILE A 79 -0.78 -0.66 -22.59
C ILE A 79 -1.47 -1.90 -21.99
N PRO A 80 -1.91 -2.85 -22.84
CA PRO A 80 -2.67 -4.02 -22.38
C PRO A 80 -1.91 -4.88 -21.36
N GLU A 81 -0.58 -4.83 -21.39
CA GLU A 81 0.31 -5.54 -20.45
C GLU A 81 0.40 -4.85 -19.09
N ASP A 82 -0.10 -3.63 -18.95
CA ASP A 82 -0.23 -2.94 -17.66
C ASP A 82 -1.43 -3.50 -16.88
N ILE A 83 -1.15 -4.44 -16.01
CA ILE A 83 -2.14 -5.16 -15.17
C ILE A 83 -2.83 -4.27 -14.13
N TYR A 84 -2.34 -3.05 -13.90
CA TYR A 84 -2.91 -2.15 -12.89
C TYR A 84 -3.92 -1.18 -13.47
N PHE A 85 -3.54 -0.45 -14.52
CA PHE A 85 -4.33 0.65 -15.04
C PHE A 85 -4.50 0.66 -16.56
N GLY A 86 -3.96 -0.35 -17.27
CA GLY A 86 -4.08 -0.47 -18.73
C GLY A 86 -3.46 0.69 -19.50
N GLY A 87 -2.52 1.41 -18.89
CA GLY A 87 -1.88 2.60 -19.49
C GLY A 87 -2.58 3.92 -19.15
N ASP A 88 -3.53 3.96 -18.23
CA ASP A 88 -4.14 5.22 -17.77
C ASP A 88 -3.11 6.09 -17.04
N LYS A 89 -2.55 7.05 -17.76
CA LYS A 89 -1.50 7.92 -17.23
C LYS A 89 -1.96 8.80 -16.06
N ALA A 90 -3.25 9.15 -15.97
CA ALA A 90 -3.75 9.97 -14.88
C ALA A 90 -3.75 9.18 -13.56
N LYS A 91 -4.13 7.90 -13.60
CA LYS A 91 -4.04 7.00 -12.46
C LYS A 91 -2.59 6.73 -12.05
N TRP A 92 -1.67 6.55 -13.00
CA TRP A 92 -0.25 6.40 -12.71
C TRP A 92 0.36 7.63 -12.06
N ILE A 93 -0.01 8.85 -12.51
CA ILE A 93 0.43 10.10 -11.89
C ILE A 93 -0.10 10.22 -10.46
N ALA A 94 -1.36 9.87 -10.22
CA ALA A 94 -1.95 9.87 -8.88
C ALA A 94 -1.26 8.85 -7.96
N ALA A 95 -1.00 7.63 -8.43
CA ALA A 95 -0.24 6.63 -7.70
C ALA A 95 1.19 7.10 -7.37
N ALA A 96 1.88 7.72 -8.32
CA ALA A 96 3.21 8.30 -8.11
C ALA A 96 3.21 9.37 -7.00
N ASN A 97 2.20 10.24 -6.97
CA ASN A 97 2.08 11.26 -5.92
C ASN A 97 1.77 10.64 -4.54
N THR A 98 0.93 9.61 -4.47
CA THR A 98 0.70 8.87 -3.21
C THR A 98 1.98 8.18 -2.72
N LEU A 99 2.77 7.59 -3.61
CA LEU A 99 4.08 7.01 -3.27
C LEU A 99 5.06 8.07 -2.76
N LYS A 100 5.12 9.25 -3.39
CA LYS A 100 5.92 10.37 -2.88
C LYS A 100 5.48 10.76 -1.47
N ALA A 101 4.18 10.87 -1.25
CA ALA A 101 3.63 11.19 0.07
C ALA A 101 4.02 10.14 1.12
N ARG A 102 3.95 8.85 0.78
CA ARG A 102 4.41 7.73 1.63
C ARG A 102 5.87 7.90 2.04
N PHE A 103 6.76 8.13 1.07
CA PHE A 103 8.20 8.21 1.34
C PHE A 103 8.59 9.50 2.06
N TYR A 104 7.90 10.62 1.85
CA TYR A 104 8.06 11.81 2.67
C TYR A 104 7.59 11.58 4.11
N LEU A 105 6.44 10.87 4.30
CA LEU A 105 5.95 10.53 5.63
C LEU A 105 6.96 9.66 6.42
N HIS A 106 7.57 8.66 5.74
CA HIS A 106 8.61 7.82 6.34
C HIS A 106 9.83 8.63 6.79
N GLN A 107 10.15 9.72 6.10
CA GLN A 107 11.20 10.66 6.48
C GLN A 107 10.74 11.70 7.52
N LYS A 108 9.46 11.65 7.95
CA LYS A 108 8.82 12.64 8.82
C LYS A 108 8.77 14.06 8.22
N ASP A 109 8.86 14.16 6.91
CA ASP A 109 8.67 15.41 6.17
C ASP A 109 7.16 15.60 5.90
N TYR A 110 6.45 16.00 6.95
CA TYR A 110 4.99 16.11 6.94
C TYR A 110 4.46 17.15 5.94
N ALA A 111 5.21 18.24 5.75
CA ALA A 111 4.81 19.29 4.82
C ALA A 111 4.81 18.79 3.36
N ASN A 112 5.89 18.15 2.94
CA ASN A 112 5.99 17.58 1.61
C ASN A 112 5.09 16.35 1.44
N ALA A 113 4.89 15.53 2.48
CA ALA A 113 3.93 14.42 2.48
C ALA A 113 2.52 14.92 2.19
N LEU A 114 2.04 15.94 2.92
CA LEU A 114 0.72 16.54 2.70
C LEU A 114 0.57 17.13 1.31
N SER A 115 1.58 17.89 0.85
CA SER A 115 1.58 18.52 -0.48
C SER A 115 1.51 17.47 -1.62
N ALA A 116 2.26 16.39 -1.52
CA ALA A 116 2.21 15.29 -2.48
C ALA A 116 0.87 14.56 -2.45
N ALA A 117 0.35 14.25 -1.25
CA ALA A 117 -0.92 13.54 -1.07
C ALA A 117 -2.12 14.28 -1.67
N GLN A 118 -2.10 15.62 -1.70
CA GLN A 118 -3.16 16.42 -2.34
C GLN A 118 -3.32 16.13 -3.84
N ASN A 119 -2.27 15.63 -4.49
CA ASN A 119 -2.26 15.22 -5.90
C ASN A 119 -2.29 13.69 -6.06
N GLY A 120 -2.43 12.96 -4.96
CA GLY A 120 -2.46 11.51 -4.92
C GLY A 120 -3.82 10.92 -5.32
N ILE A 121 -3.98 9.63 -5.08
CA ILE A 121 -5.21 8.89 -5.38
C ILE A 121 -6.37 9.51 -4.59
N SER A 122 -7.41 9.96 -5.30
CA SER A 122 -8.53 10.71 -4.73
C SER A 122 -9.80 9.89 -4.50
N SER A 123 -9.86 8.66 -5.01
CA SER A 123 -10.99 7.74 -4.84
C SER A 123 -10.55 6.29 -4.98
N ALA A 124 -11.32 5.35 -4.42
CA ALA A 124 -11.03 3.92 -4.46
C ALA A 124 -10.96 3.34 -5.90
N SER A 125 -11.60 3.97 -6.89
CA SER A 125 -11.49 3.57 -8.30
C SER A 125 -10.12 3.86 -8.92
N GLY A 126 -9.28 4.62 -8.23
CA GLY A 126 -7.89 4.90 -8.60
C GLY A 126 -6.87 4.01 -7.89
N ASP A 127 -7.30 3.09 -7.04
CA ASP A 127 -6.41 2.21 -6.31
C ASP A 127 -5.56 1.35 -7.24
N MET A 128 -4.27 1.28 -6.95
CA MET A 128 -3.35 0.31 -7.53
C MET A 128 -3.47 -1.00 -6.76
N LYS A 129 -4.07 -2.00 -7.39
CA LYS A 129 -4.28 -3.33 -6.79
C LYS A 129 -3.78 -4.40 -7.73
N PHE A 130 -3.16 -5.42 -7.17
CA PHE A 130 -2.93 -6.68 -7.87
C PHE A 130 -4.17 -7.56 -7.69
N TYR A 131 -4.72 -8.02 -8.80
CA TYR A 131 -5.86 -8.94 -8.83
C TYR A 131 -5.34 -10.34 -9.15
N PRO A 132 -5.35 -11.26 -8.17
CA PRO A 132 -4.94 -12.64 -8.42
C PRO A 132 -5.83 -13.32 -9.45
N GLY A 133 -5.24 -14.25 -10.19
CA GLY A 133 -5.98 -15.18 -11.04
C GLY A 133 -6.26 -16.49 -10.33
N ASP A 134 -6.77 -17.46 -11.06
CA ASP A 134 -7.14 -18.81 -10.54
C ASP A 134 -6.20 -19.91 -11.05
N ALA A 135 -5.13 -19.56 -11.75
CA ALA A 135 -4.14 -20.53 -12.22
C ALA A 135 -3.23 -20.91 -11.05
N ALA A 136 -3.42 -22.12 -10.52
CA ALA A 136 -2.76 -22.62 -9.32
C ALA A 136 -1.23 -22.44 -9.40
N GLN A 137 -0.66 -21.72 -8.42
CA GLN A 137 0.77 -21.43 -8.29
C GLN A 137 1.37 -20.54 -9.40
N GLU A 138 0.56 -19.95 -10.26
CA GLU A 138 1.02 -19.04 -11.31
C GLU A 138 0.64 -17.59 -11.04
N ASP A 139 -0.62 -17.32 -10.70
CA ASP A 139 -1.15 -15.99 -10.48
C ASP A 139 -2.09 -15.85 -9.27
N ASP A 140 -2.11 -16.85 -8.40
CA ASP A 140 -2.81 -16.80 -7.11
C ASP A 140 -2.33 -15.65 -6.22
N ASN A 141 -3.08 -15.32 -5.20
CA ASN A 141 -2.62 -14.47 -4.11
C ASN A 141 -1.28 -15.00 -3.55
N LEU A 142 -0.25 -14.15 -3.49
CA LEU A 142 1.10 -14.55 -3.09
C LEU A 142 1.15 -15.17 -1.68
N PHE A 143 0.33 -14.70 -0.75
CA PHE A 143 0.25 -15.26 0.60
C PHE A 143 -0.43 -16.63 0.58
N TRP A 144 -1.47 -16.79 -0.25
CA TRP A 144 -2.09 -18.09 -0.49
C TRP A 144 -1.08 -19.11 -1.04
N MET A 145 -0.27 -18.71 -2.02
CA MET A 145 0.76 -19.58 -2.59
C MET A 145 1.78 -20.06 -1.55
N ILE A 146 2.20 -19.19 -0.63
CA ILE A 146 3.10 -19.55 0.47
C ILE A 146 2.40 -20.53 1.43
N LEU A 147 1.13 -20.28 1.75
CA LEU A 147 0.36 -21.08 2.70
C LEU A 147 0.06 -22.49 2.17
N GLU A 148 -0.37 -22.60 0.91
CA GLU A 148 -0.65 -23.89 0.24
C GLU A 148 0.64 -24.65 -0.13
N GLY A 149 1.77 -23.95 -0.18
CA GLY A 149 3.08 -24.58 -0.37
C GLY A 149 3.59 -25.23 0.92
N SER A 150 4.87 -25.59 0.92
CA SER A 150 5.53 -26.20 2.07
C SER A 150 5.89 -25.23 3.21
N ARG A 151 5.46 -23.96 3.12
CA ARG A 151 5.87 -22.86 4.00
C ARG A 151 4.70 -22.19 4.73
N GLY A 152 3.58 -22.87 4.91
CA GLY A 152 2.41 -22.34 5.58
C GLY A 152 2.69 -21.75 6.97
N GLY A 153 3.52 -22.43 7.76
CA GLY A 153 3.91 -21.96 9.08
C GLY A 153 4.73 -20.64 9.11
N ASP A 154 5.23 -20.19 7.96
CA ASP A 154 6.05 -18.96 7.90
C ASP A 154 5.22 -17.68 7.95
N ILE A 155 3.94 -17.73 7.61
CA ILE A 155 3.06 -16.56 7.52
C ILE A 155 1.82 -16.64 8.41
N GLY A 156 1.55 -17.78 9.00
CA GLY A 156 0.41 -17.96 9.87
C GLY A 156 0.69 -17.54 11.31
N ASN A 157 -0.36 -17.32 12.07
CA ASN A 157 -0.29 -17.16 13.50
C ASN A 157 -0.44 -18.56 14.12
N ASP A 158 0.68 -19.16 14.52
CA ASP A 158 0.78 -20.59 14.81
C ASP A 158 -0.09 -21.04 15.99
N ASP A 159 -0.08 -20.36 17.08
CA ASP A 159 -0.85 -20.69 18.28
C ASP A 159 -1.76 -19.56 18.70
N GLY A 160 -2.02 -18.73 17.79
CA GLY A 160 -2.86 -17.59 18.06
C GLY A 160 -2.29 -16.33 17.50
N VAL A 161 -3.17 -15.65 17.21
CA VAL A 161 -3.32 -14.31 16.79
C VAL A 161 -2.52 -13.33 17.62
N THR A 162 -2.01 -13.77 18.77
CA THR A 162 -1.38 -12.94 19.78
C THR A 162 -0.03 -12.37 19.38
N ASP A 163 0.61 -12.93 18.36
CA ASP A 163 1.93 -12.49 17.94
C ASP A 163 1.91 -11.40 16.87
N SER A 164 0.76 -11.16 16.21
CA SER A 164 0.60 -10.08 15.26
C SER A 164 0.18 -8.78 15.94
N TYR A 165 1.06 -7.78 15.96
CA TYR A 165 0.76 -6.46 16.52
C TYR A 165 -0.52 -5.83 15.96
N LEU A 166 -0.81 -6.03 14.67
CA LEU A 166 -2.05 -5.56 14.07
C LEU A 166 -3.28 -6.21 14.73
N LEU A 167 -3.26 -7.53 14.85
CA LEU A 167 -4.38 -8.28 15.45
C LEU A 167 -4.54 -8.01 16.94
N GLU A 168 -3.43 -7.79 17.65
CA GLU A 168 -3.45 -7.33 19.03
C GLU A 168 -4.11 -5.95 19.17
N LEU A 169 -3.75 -5.00 18.30
CA LEU A 169 -4.32 -3.65 18.31
C LEU A 169 -5.83 -3.61 18.08
N ILE A 170 -6.37 -4.51 17.28
CA ILE A 170 -7.79 -4.55 16.90
C ILE A 170 -8.58 -5.64 17.62
N ASP A 171 -7.95 -6.34 18.60
CA ASP A 171 -8.63 -7.36 19.41
C ASP A 171 -9.56 -6.70 20.45
N PRO A 172 -10.87 -6.95 20.41
CA PRO A 172 -11.82 -6.40 21.38
C PRO A 172 -11.56 -6.87 22.82
N ALA A 173 -10.86 -7.98 23.01
CA ALA A 173 -10.48 -8.48 24.35
C ALA A 173 -9.27 -7.76 24.94
N ASN A 174 -8.51 -7.02 24.12
CA ASN A 174 -7.33 -6.27 24.57
C ASN A 174 -7.75 -4.89 25.09
N ALA A 175 -7.37 -4.56 26.34
CA ALA A 175 -7.66 -3.26 26.95
C ALA A 175 -7.04 -2.07 26.19
N SER A 176 -5.96 -2.31 25.41
CA SER A 176 -5.32 -1.35 24.53
C SER A 176 -5.95 -1.30 23.13
N SER A 177 -6.97 -2.11 22.89
CA SER A 177 -7.66 -2.25 21.61
C SER A 177 -8.19 -0.91 21.08
N ARG A 178 -8.22 -0.80 19.76
CA ARG A 178 -8.89 0.31 19.06
C ARG A 178 -10.40 0.19 19.08
N ASN A 179 -10.96 -0.94 19.55
CA ASN A 179 -12.39 -1.05 19.83
C ASN A 179 -12.79 -0.11 20.97
N ASN A 180 -13.79 0.70 20.75
CA ASN A 180 -14.32 1.67 21.74
C ASN A 180 -15.78 2.02 21.39
N ALA A 181 -16.37 2.97 22.09
CA ALA A 181 -17.74 3.39 21.85
C ALA A 181 -18.02 3.84 20.40
N LYS A 182 -17.01 4.32 19.67
CA LYS A 182 -17.09 4.79 18.28
C LYS A 182 -16.49 3.83 17.24
N THR A 183 -15.91 2.70 17.67
CA THR A 183 -15.16 1.79 16.77
C THR A 183 -15.40 0.35 17.17
N ASP A 184 -15.77 -0.48 16.20
CA ASP A 184 -15.85 -1.94 16.32
C ASP A 184 -15.02 -2.57 15.20
N GLU A 185 -13.94 -3.24 15.57
CA GLU A 185 -12.99 -3.86 14.64
C GLU A 185 -13.22 -5.37 14.44
N THR A 186 -14.34 -5.92 14.92
CA THR A 186 -14.59 -7.37 14.92
C THR A 186 -14.44 -7.96 13.53
N ALA A 187 -15.07 -7.37 12.50
CA ALA A 187 -14.97 -7.87 11.12
C ALA A 187 -13.55 -7.76 10.57
N ARG A 188 -12.85 -6.63 10.81
CA ARG A 188 -11.46 -6.47 10.34
C ARG A 188 -10.51 -7.43 11.03
N ARG A 189 -10.70 -7.70 12.30
CA ARG A 189 -9.88 -8.68 13.01
C ARG A 189 -10.02 -10.07 12.38
N GLY A 190 -11.24 -10.50 12.06
CA GLY A 190 -11.46 -11.75 11.34
C GLY A 190 -10.81 -11.74 9.95
N PHE A 191 -11.00 -10.66 9.20
CA PHE A 191 -10.44 -10.51 7.84
C PHE A 191 -8.91 -10.59 7.80
N TYR A 192 -8.21 -10.01 8.79
CA TYR A 192 -6.74 -10.03 8.85
C TYR A 192 -6.16 -11.25 9.58
N TYR A 193 -7.02 -12.07 10.20
CA TYR A 193 -6.56 -13.30 10.82
C TYR A 193 -6.11 -14.32 9.77
N VAL A 194 -4.95 -14.94 10.02
CA VAL A 194 -4.38 -15.97 9.16
C VAL A 194 -4.26 -17.26 9.92
N ASN A 195 -5.01 -18.29 9.50
CA ASN A 195 -4.88 -19.63 10.00
C ASN A 195 -3.71 -20.34 9.29
N PRO A 196 -2.63 -20.71 10.01
CA PRO A 196 -1.47 -21.37 9.40
C PRO A 196 -1.72 -22.83 8.99
N ALA A 197 -2.80 -23.44 9.49
CA ALA A 197 -3.05 -24.86 9.31
C ALA A 197 -3.50 -25.23 7.90
N SER A 198 -4.21 -24.33 7.21
CA SER A 198 -4.76 -24.61 5.87
C SER A 198 -5.07 -23.32 5.11
N GLY A 199 -4.75 -23.27 3.83
CA GLY A 199 -5.15 -22.19 2.94
C GLY A 199 -6.66 -22.07 2.82
N SER A 200 -7.36 -23.20 2.68
CA SER A 200 -8.80 -23.25 2.54
C SER A 200 -9.60 -22.75 3.75
N ASP A 201 -8.96 -22.63 4.92
CA ASP A 201 -9.57 -22.06 6.13
C ASP A 201 -9.40 -20.53 6.21
N ASN A 202 -8.77 -19.94 5.19
CA ASN A 202 -8.53 -18.51 5.12
C ASN A 202 -9.42 -17.89 4.04
N ASP A 203 -10.42 -17.18 4.48
CA ASP A 203 -11.41 -16.50 3.65
C ASP A 203 -11.36 -14.96 3.78
N GLY A 204 -10.25 -14.44 4.34
CA GLY A 204 -9.95 -13.03 4.54
C GLY A 204 -8.86 -12.48 3.60
N ILE A 205 -7.87 -11.79 4.21
CA ILE A 205 -6.81 -11.08 3.47
C ILE A 205 -5.97 -11.99 2.55
N ILE A 206 -5.86 -13.26 2.88
CA ILE A 206 -5.10 -14.25 2.12
C ILE A 206 -5.98 -15.27 1.40
N GLU A 207 -7.29 -15.01 1.28
CA GLU A 207 -8.12 -15.79 0.38
C GLU A 207 -7.49 -15.81 -1.03
N LYS A 208 -7.63 -16.95 -1.73
CA LYS A 208 -6.95 -17.22 -3.00
C LYS A 208 -7.08 -16.10 -4.04
N LEU A 209 -8.28 -15.53 -4.16
CA LEU A 209 -8.59 -14.49 -5.14
C LEU A 209 -8.67 -13.08 -4.51
N GLN A 210 -8.31 -12.92 -3.22
CA GLN A 210 -8.37 -11.63 -2.56
C GLN A 210 -7.39 -10.64 -3.19
N PRO A 211 -7.84 -9.49 -3.72
CA PRO A 211 -6.97 -8.48 -4.29
C PRO A 211 -5.96 -7.93 -3.29
N GLN A 212 -4.73 -7.72 -3.76
CA GLN A 212 -3.65 -7.16 -2.96
C GLN A 212 -3.52 -5.65 -3.17
N ASN A 213 -3.67 -4.89 -2.10
CA ASN A 213 -3.52 -3.44 -2.14
C ASN A 213 -2.04 -3.05 -2.24
N MET A 214 -1.68 -2.28 -3.27
CA MET A 214 -0.33 -1.78 -3.50
C MET A 214 -0.21 -0.30 -3.11
N VAL A 215 -1.04 0.56 -3.68
CA VAL A 215 -1.12 2.00 -3.40
C VAL A 215 -2.58 2.40 -3.46
N THR A 216 -3.12 2.96 -2.37
CA THR A 216 -4.56 3.13 -2.26
C THR A 216 -5.00 4.54 -1.88
N TYR A 217 -6.25 4.83 -2.19
CA TYR A 217 -6.95 6.03 -1.77
C TYR A 217 -6.99 6.21 -0.25
N PHE A 218 -7.35 5.15 0.48
CA PHE A 218 -7.47 5.26 1.93
C PHE A 218 -6.11 5.49 2.60
N GLU A 219 -5.02 4.88 2.07
CA GLU A 219 -3.66 5.20 2.49
C GLU A 219 -3.33 6.68 2.26
N ASN A 220 -3.64 7.20 1.05
CA ASN A 220 -3.42 8.60 0.73
C ASN A 220 -4.15 9.53 1.72
N LYS A 221 -5.38 9.20 2.08
CA LYS A 221 -6.16 9.96 3.08
C LYS A 221 -5.58 9.86 4.48
N LEU A 222 -5.09 8.69 4.89
CA LEU A 222 -4.41 8.53 6.19
C LEU A 222 -3.10 9.31 6.24
N ILE A 223 -2.33 9.36 5.14
CA ILE A 223 -1.14 10.21 5.04
C ILE A 223 -1.52 11.68 5.21
N MET A 224 -2.59 12.15 4.55
CA MET A 224 -3.07 13.53 4.71
C MET A 224 -3.48 13.82 6.17
N ALA A 225 -4.19 12.89 6.80
CA ALA A 225 -4.62 13.02 8.19
C ALA A 225 -3.42 13.10 9.15
N GLU A 226 -2.49 12.16 9.03
CA GLU A 226 -1.31 12.10 9.90
C GLU A 226 -0.38 13.29 9.67
N ALA A 227 -0.08 13.62 8.41
CA ALA A 227 0.81 14.72 8.08
C ALA A 227 0.26 16.06 8.57
N ALA A 228 -1.04 16.32 8.44
CA ALA A 228 -1.67 17.53 8.97
C ALA A 228 -1.61 17.57 10.50
N ALA A 229 -1.97 16.48 11.18
CA ALA A 229 -1.97 16.42 12.63
C ALA A 229 -0.56 16.58 13.23
N ARG A 230 0.43 15.86 12.68
CA ARG A 230 1.85 15.99 13.11
C ARG A 230 2.47 17.34 12.72
N GLY A 231 1.95 17.98 11.69
CA GLY A 231 2.28 19.36 11.34
C GLY A 231 1.64 20.41 12.27
N GLY A 232 0.93 19.97 13.33
CA GLY A 232 0.32 20.84 14.34
C GLY A 232 -1.10 21.30 14.00
N ASN A 233 -1.77 20.69 13.02
CA ASN A 233 -3.12 21.07 12.61
C ASN A 233 -4.06 19.82 12.61
N VAL A 234 -4.49 19.41 13.80
CA VAL A 234 -5.41 18.27 13.97
C VAL A 234 -6.75 18.54 13.28
N ALA A 235 -7.27 19.78 13.38
CA ALA A 235 -8.54 20.16 12.76
C ALA A 235 -8.52 19.96 11.23
N ALA A 236 -7.39 20.18 10.57
CA ALA A 236 -7.24 19.92 9.13
C ALA A 236 -7.08 18.44 8.81
N GLY A 237 -6.50 17.64 9.71
CA GLY A 237 -6.32 16.20 9.51
C GLY A 237 -7.60 15.38 9.74
N LEU A 238 -8.44 15.84 10.65
CA LEU A 238 -9.63 15.13 11.10
C LEU A 238 -10.65 14.80 9.98
N PRO A 239 -10.96 15.69 9.03
CA PRO A 239 -11.83 15.35 7.91
C PRO A 239 -11.30 14.17 7.07
N HIS A 240 -10.01 14.09 6.82
CA HIS A 240 -9.39 13.00 6.06
C HIS A 240 -9.47 11.68 6.81
N LEU A 241 -9.24 11.69 8.13
CA LEU A 241 -9.45 10.50 8.96
C LEU A 241 -10.91 10.04 8.94
N ASN A 242 -11.86 10.97 9.08
CA ASN A 242 -13.28 10.65 9.08
C ASN A 242 -13.78 10.16 7.71
N GLU A 243 -13.18 10.60 6.62
CA GLU A 243 -13.46 10.06 5.28
C GLU A 243 -13.07 8.58 5.18
N VAL A 244 -11.90 8.19 5.73
CA VAL A 244 -11.50 6.79 5.83
C VAL A 244 -12.43 6.02 6.76
N ARG A 245 -12.82 6.58 7.90
CA ARG A 245 -13.77 5.95 8.83
C ARG A 245 -15.13 5.71 8.19
N ALA A 246 -15.63 6.67 7.43
CA ALA A 246 -16.89 6.50 6.67
C ALA A 246 -16.77 5.38 5.63
N TRP A 247 -15.65 5.31 4.92
CA TRP A 247 -15.37 4.23 3.96
C TRP A 247 -15.30 2.86 4.66
N LEU A 248 -14.60 2.76 5.79
CA LEU A 248 -14.54 1.53 6.60
C LEU A 248 -15.92 1.13 7.14
N ASN A 249 -16.74 2.10 7.54
CA ASN A 249 -18.10 1.84 8.00
C ASN A 249 -19.02 1.30 6.90
N GLY A 250 -18.69 1.57 5.64
CA GLY A 250 -19.32 0.97 4.46
C GLY A 250 -18.74 -0.37 4.02
N GLY A 251 -17.89 -1.00 4.83
CA GLY A 251 -17.24 -2.27 4.54
C GLY A 251 -15.76 -2.16 4.13
N GLY A 252 -15.33 -1.02 3.60
CA GLY A 252 -13.91 -0.78 3.29
C GLY A 252 -13.29 -1.84 2.38
N ASN A 253 -12.27 -2.54 2.88
CA ASN A 253 -11.56 -3.64 2.20
C ASN A 253 -12.14 -5.03 2.50
N LEU A 254 -13.20 -5.12 3.31
CA LEU A 254 -13.79 -6.40 3.65
C LEU A 254 -14.37 -7.07 2.38
N ASN A 255 -14.16 -8.35 2.26
CA ASN A 255 -14.81 -9.16 1.23
C ASN A 255 -16.21 -9.64 1.70
N ASP A 256 -16.89 -10.41 0.85
CA ASP A 256 -18.25 -10.88 1.10
C ASP A 256 -18.37 -11.76 2.37
N ASN A 257 -17.30 -12.40 2.81
CA ASN A 257 -17.29 -13.24 4.01
C ASN A 257 -17.30 -12.41 5.30
N TYR A 258 -16.79 -11.19 5.25
CA TYR A 258 -16.61 -10.34 6.43
C TYR A 258 -17.48 -9.08 6.44
N ILE A 259 -17.95 -8.58 5.31
CA ILE A 259 -18.74 -7.35 5.23
C ILE A 259 -20.06 -7.42 6.04
N GLY A 260 -20.58 -8.61 6.25
CA GLY A 260 -21.77 -8.86 7.08
C GLY A 260 -21.47 -8.99 8.58
N GLN A 261 -20.21 -9.04 8.98
CA GLN A 261 -19.79 -9.13 10.37
C GLN A 261 -19.88 -7.77 11.09
N PRO A 262 -19.98 -7.74 12.43
CA PRO A 262 -20.01 -6.48 13.17
C PRO A 262 -18.82 -5.59 12.88
N HIS A 263 -19.07 -4.37 12.44
CA HIS A 263 -18.07 -3.30 12.29
C HIS A 263 -18.74 -1.94 12.45
N ARG A 264 -18.03 -0.96 13.01
CA ARG A 264 -18.50 0.39 13.20
C ARG A 264 -17.34 1.37 13.25
N TYR A 265 -17.48 2.50 12.56
CA TYR A 265 -16.46 3.55 12.51
C TYR A 265 -17.17 4.91 12.52
N ASP A 266 -17.72 5.30 13.69
CA ASP A 266 -18.32 6.60 13.86
C ASP A 266 -17.27 7.72 13.73
N PRO A 267 -17.63 8.91 13.23
CA PRO A 267 -16.66 9.99 13.06
C PRO A 267 -16.09 10.43 14.41
N TYR A 268 -14.79 10.76 14.40
CA TYR A 268 -14.12 11.40 15.51
C TYR A 268 -14.29 12.93 15.47
N ILE A 269 -14.21 13.55 16.64
CA ILE A 269 -14.15 14.99 16.84
C ILE A 269 -12.85 15.34 17.57
N GLU A 270 -12.50 16.64 17.67
CA GLU A 270 -11.21 17.04 18.26
C GLU A 270 -11.09 16.61 19.74
N GLU A 271 -12.22 16.55 20.46
CA GLU A 271 -12.25 16.13 21.87
C GLU A 271 -12.03 14.62 22.07
N ASP A 272 -11.95 13.85 21.02
CA ASP A 272 -11.59 12.40 21.09
C ASP A 272 -10.07 12.18 21.19
N PHE A 273 -9.27 13.22 21.05
CA PHE A 273 -7.81 13.22 21.11
C PHE A 273 -7.31 14.15 22.22
#